data_c9a742fbed23fa99f7a94788bac972d4
#
_entry.id   c9a742fbed23fa99f7a94788bac972d4
#
_cell.length_a   1.000
_cell.length_b   1.000
_cell.length_c   1.000
_cell.angle_alpha   90.00
_cell.angle_beta   90.00
_cell.angle_gamma   90.00
#
_symmetry.space_group_name_H-M   'P 1'
#
loop_
_entity.id
_entity.type
_entity.pdbx_description
1 polymer ?
#
loop_
_entity_poly.entity_id
_entity_poly.type
_entity_poly.pdbx_seq_one_letter_code
_entity_poly.pdbx_strand_id
1 'polypeptide(L)'
;MSAQTFIQTSSRQWLSMDQFPGTQFLPLAEPVPEGSIHLLKLKAGTTIPVHTHPCDEYVYVLSGVVETDGVTCSQGTFWVTPAYTQQGTHKAITDVEIITIRLGKIGVFESASNV
;
A
#
# COMPACT_ATOMS: atom_id res chain seq x y z
N MET A 1 -28.66 -6.35 11.54
CA MET A 1 -27.88 -5.29 12.21
C MET A 1 -26.43 -5.71 12.29
N SER A 2 -25.54 -4.85 11.88
CA SER A 2 -24.11 -5.14 11.95
C SER A 2 -23.56 -4.72 13.32
N ALA A 3 -22.65 -5.51 13.85
CA ALA A 3 -21.91 -5.20 15.05
C ALA A 3 -20.58 -4.55 14.67
N GLN A 4 -19.96 -3.86 15.61
CA GLN A 4 -18.60 -3.38 15.43
C GLN A 4 -17.66 -4.57 15.25
N THR A 5 -16.67 -4.41 14.39
CA THR A 5 -15.67 -5.45 14.13
C THR A 5 -14.32 -4.96 14.60
N PHE A 6 -13.57 -5.82 15.28
CA PHE A 6 -12.28 -5.47 15.84
C PHE A 6 -11.21 -6.43 15.32
N ILE A 7 -10.06 -5.87 14.95
CA ILE A 7 -8.89 -6.65 14.55
C ILE A 7 -7.71 -6.20 15.42
N GLN A 8 -7.13 -7.16 16.15
CA GLN A 8 -5.89 -6.91 16.89
C GLN A 8 -4.74 -7.33 15.99
N THR A 9 -4.02 -6.37 15.44
CA THR A 9 -2.97 -6.66 14.45
C THR A 9 -1.85 -7.53 15.03
N SER A 10 -1.61 -7.42 16.34
CA SER A 10 -0.59 -8.23 17.02
C SER A 10 -0.91 -9.73 17.03
N SER A 11 -2.18 -10.11 16.87
CA SER A 11 -2.61 -11.52 16.83
C SER A 11 -2.81 -12.04 15.41
N ARG A 12 -2.50 -11.24 14.40
CA ARG A 12 -2.65 -11.62 13.01
C ARG A 12 -1.32 -11.99 12.38
N GLN A 13 -1.38 -12.91 11.43
CA GLN A 13 -0.21 -13.29 10.65
C GLN A 13 -0.13 -12.40 9.41
N TRP A 14 1.01 -11.75 9.22
CA TRP A 14 1.29 -10.97 8.03
C TRP A 14 1.55 -11.91 6.85
N LEU A 15 1.09 -11.51 5.67
CA LEU A 15 1.25 -12.27 4.44
C LEU A 15 2.37 -11.68 3.62
N SER A 16 3.26 -12.53 3.11
CA SER A 16 4.35 -12.08 2.24
C SER A 16 3.85 -11.93 0.81
N MET A 17 4.39 -10.94 0.10
CA MET A 17 4.14 -10.74 -1.32
C MET A 17 5.34 -11.24 -2.11
N ASP A 18 5.22 -12.40 -2.75
CA ASP A 18 6.32 -12.99 -3.53
C ASP A 18 6.73 -12.11 -4.70
N GLN A 19 5.79 -11.35 -5.23
CA GLN A 19 5.99 -10.46 -6.35
C GLN A 19 6.98 -9.32 -6.01
N PHE A 20 7.00 -8.89 -4.74
CA PHE A 20 7.88 -7.82 -4.26
C PHE A 20 8.58 -8.29 -2.98
N PRO A 21 9.73 -8.99 -3.10
CA PRO A 21 10.45 -9.47 -1.94
C PRO A 21 10.73 -8.35 -0.93
N GLY A 22 10.54 -8.64 0.36
CA GLY A 22 10.67 -7.65 1.43
C GLY A 22 9.36 -6.95 1.80
N THR A 23 8.28 -7.27 1.11
CA THR A 23 6.96 -6.69 1.33
C THR A 23 6.05 -7.69 2.03
N GLN A 24 5.36 -7.22 3.09
CA GLN A 24 4.34 -7.99 3.79
C GLN A 24 3.09 -7.13 3.93
N PHE A 25 1.92 -7.76 3.92
CA PHE A 25 0.66 -7.04 4.08
C PHE A 25 -0.27 -7.74 5.07
N LEU A 26 -1.17 -6.96 5.65
CA LEU A 26 -2.18 -7.42 6.59
C LEU A 26 -3.53 -6.81 6.22
N PRO A 27 -4.46 -7.58 5.65
CA PRO A 27 -5.79 -7.07 5.32
C PRO A 27 -6.54 -6.67 6.59
N LEU A 28 -7.25 -5.54 6.54
CA LEU A 28 -8.06 -5.04 7.66
C LEU A 28 -9.55 -5.01 7.31
N ALA A 29 -9.93 -4.53 6.13
CA ALA A 29 -11.33 -4.39 5.75
C ALA A 29 -11.50 -4.27 4.24
N GLU A 30 -12.73 -4.51 3.80
CA GLU A 30 -13.18 -4.23 2.43
C GLU A 30 -14.18 -3.08 2.51
N PRO A 31 -13.73 -1.82 2.33
CA PRO A 31 -14.58 -0.64 2.57
C PRO A 31 -15.70 -0.48 1.54
N VAL A 32 -15.48 -0.96 0.34
CA VAL A 32 -16.44 -1.03 -0.78
C VAL A 32 -16.18 -2.35 -1.50
N PRO A 33 -17.11 -2.85 -2.32
CA PRO A 33 -16.88 -4.10 -3.06
C PRO A 33 -15.56 -4.07 -3.81
N GLU A 34 -14.73 -5.08 -3.58
CA GLU A 34 -13.40 -5.27 -4.17
C GLU A 34 -12.36 -4.21 -3.75
N GLY A 35 -12.72 -3.30 -2.84
CA GLY A 35 -11.76 -2.37 -2.25
C GLY A 35 -10.93 -3.02 -1.15
N SER A 36 -10.04 -2.25 -0.55
CA SER A 36 -9.16 -2.79 0.49
C SER A 36 -8.69 -1.70 1.44
N ILE A 37 -8.69 -2.03 2.73
CA ILE A 37 -7.92 -1.30 3.74
C ILE A 37 -6.95 -2.31 4.31
N HIS A 38 -5.65 -2.04 4.21
CA HIS A 38 -4.63 -2.96 4.70
C HIS A 38 -3.39 -2.22 5.15
N LEU A 39 -2.62 -2.87 6.02
CA LEU A 39 -1.29 -2.44 6.38
C LEU A 39 -0.28 -3.08 5.43
N LEU A 40 0.78 -2.35 5.14
CA LEU A 40 1.87 -2.81 4.29
C LEU A 40 3.18 -2.51 5.00
N LYS A 41 4.06 -3.52 5.07
CA LYS A 41 5.43 -3.37 5.55
C LYS A 41 6.40 -3.57 4.41
N LEU A 42 7.38 -2.68 4.31
CA LEU A 42 8.48 -2.82 3.35
C LEU A 42 9.79 -2.77 4.11
N LYS A 43 10.64 -3.75 3.88
CA LYS A 43 12.01 -3.72 4.40
C LYS A 43 12.81 -2.64 3.68
N ALA A 44 13.76 -2.04 4.37
CA ALA A 44 14.71 -1.10 3.77
C ALA A 44 15.29 -1.69 2.49
N GLY A 45 15.29 -0.90 1.42
CA GLY A 45 15.78 -1.31 0.10
C GLY A 45 14.72 -1.94 -0.81
N THR A 46 13.54 -2.26 -0.29
CA THR A 46 12.45 -2.80 -1.11
C THR A 46 11.98 -1.75 -2.11
N THR A 47 11.78 -2.17 -3.35
CA THR A 47 11.28 -1.29 -4.41
C THR A 47 10.03 -1.88 -5.04
N ILE A 48 8.99 -1.07 -5.16
CA ILE A 48 7.78 -1.40 -5.92
C ILE A 48 7.79 -0.51 -7.17
N PRO A 49 7.80 -1.10 -8.37
CA PRO A 49 7.92 -0.32 -9.61
C PRO A 49 6.70 0.56 -9.88
N VAL A 50 6.86 1.50 -10.78
CA VAL A 50 5.77 2.38 -11.23
C VAL A 50 4.62 1.54 -11.77
N HIS A 51 3.40 1.87 -11.34
CA HIS A 51 2.19 1.13 -11.72
C HIS A 51 0.96 2.03 -11.65
N THR A 52 -0.18 1.50 -12.10
CA THR A 52 -1.48 2.17 -12.00
C THR A 52 -2.52 1.21 -11.45
N HIS A 53 -3.58 1.77 -10.89
CA HIS A 53 -4.78 1.02 -10.48
C HIS A 53 -6.03 1.71 -11.05
N PRO A 54 -7.11 0.96 -11.32
CA PRO A 54 -8.37 1.53 -11.80
C PRO A 54 -9.23 2.14 -10.69
N CYS A 55 -8.65 2.46 -9.55
CA CYS A 55 -9.35 3.05 -8.41
C CYS A 55 -8.47 4.06 -7.70
N ASP A 56 -9.10 4.96 -6.95
CA ASP A 56 -8.37 5.90 -6.10
C ASP A 56 -7.70 5.15 -4.96
N GLU A 57 -6.49 5.56 -4.60
CA GLU A 57 -5.72 4.99 -3.51
C GLU A 57 -5.23 6.07 -2.58
N TYR A 58 -5.39 5.83 -1.29
CA TYR A 58 -4.95 6.74 -0.22
C TYR A 58 -3.94 6.01 0.64
N VAL A 59 -2.84 6.69 0.98
CA VAL A 59 -1.76 6.11 1.79
C VAL A 59 -1.36 7.07 2.90
N TYR A 60 -1.13 6.51 4.08
CA TYR A 60 -0.60 7.25 5.22
C TYR A 60 0.61 6.49 5.77
N VAL A 61 1.72 7.20 5.95
CA VAL A 61 2.97 6.62 6.49
C VAL A 61 2.88 6.56 8.01
N LEU A 62 2.84 5.34 8.55
CA LEU A 62 2.77 5.10 9.99
C LEU A 62 4.15 5.16 10.63
N SER A 63 5.18 4.67 9.95
CA SER A 63 6.56 4.69 10.44
C SER A 63 7.54 4.54 9.29
N GLY A 64 8.77 5.00 9.49
CA GLY A 64 9.84 4.88 8.53
C GLY A 64 9.83 5.97 7.46
N VAL A 65 10.66 5.77 6.44
CA VAL A 65 10.85 6.72 5.34
C VAL A 65 10.76 5.95 4.02
N VAL A 66 9.86 6.40 3.17
CA VAL A 66 9.66 5.85 1.81
C VAL A 66 9.77 6.99 0.80
N GLU A 67 10.41 6.72 -0.33
CA GLU A 67 10.45 7.66 -1.44
C GLU A 67 9.45 7.19 -2.50
N THR A 68 8.59 8.10 -2.95
CA THR A 68 7.64 7.81 -4.02
C THR A 68 7.56 9.01 -4.95
N ASP A 69 7.61 8.75 -6.25
CA ASP A 69 7.60 9.78 -7.30
C ASP A 69 8.64 10.89 -7.03
N GLY A 70 9.82 10.50 -6.54
CA GLY A 70 10.89 11.43 -6.20
C GLY A 70 10.67 12.24 -4.93
N VAL A 71 9.59 11.99 -4.18
CA VAL A 71 9.28 12.69 -2.94
C VAL A 71 9.63 11.80 -1.75
N THR A 72 10.38 12.34 -0.80
CA THR A 72 10.72 11.64 0.44
C THR A 72 9.58 11.80 1.43
N CYS A 73 8.99 10.67 1.85
CA CYS A 73 7.82 10.63 2.71
C CYS A 73 8.17 9.96 4.03
N SER A 74 8.18 10.72 5.10
CA SER A 74 8.42 10.21 6.46
C SER A 74 7.10 9.99 7.19
N GLN A 75 7.19 9.50 8.43
CA GLN A 75 6.03 9.31 9.30
C GLN A 75 5.13 10.54 9.29
N GLY A 76 3.82 10.32 9.13
CA GLY A 76 2.84 11.40 9.09
C GLY A 76 2.56 11.95 7.70
N THR A 77 3.23 11.45 6.66
CA THR A 77 2.93 11.85 5.28
C THR A 77 1.70 11.11 4.79
N PHE A 78 0.81 11.85 4.14
CA PHE A 78 -0.35 11.30 3.44
C PHE A 78 -0.26 11.65 1.96
N TRP A 79 -0.62 10.69 1.10
CA TRP A 79 -0.78 10.99 -0.32
C TRP A 79 -2.00 10.29 -0.89
N VAL A 80 -2.49 10.82 -2.00
CA VAL A 80 -3.57 10.22 -2.78
C VAL A 80 -3.12 10.04 -4.22
N THR A 81 -3.46 8.90 -4.78
CA THR A 81 -3.25 8.62 -6.20
C THR A 81 -4.60 8.37 -6.83
N PRO A 82 -5.09 9.28 -7.67
CA PRO A 82 -6.36 9.07 -8.37
C PRO A 82 -6.28 7.87 -9.32
N ALA A 83 -7.45 7.30 -9.60
CA ALA A 83 -7.57 6.17 -10.53
C ALA A 83 -6.84 6.45 -11.85
N TYR A 84 -6.17 5.44 -12.39
CA TYR A 84 -5.45 5.47 -13.66
C TYR A 84 -4.25 6.43 -13.69
N THR A 85 -3.85 6.96 -12.55
CA THR A 85 -2.65 7.79 -12.43
C THR A 85 -1.46 6.89 -12.10
N GLN A 86 -0.34 7.11 -12.78
CA GLN A 86 0.90 6.40 -12.45
C GLN A 86 1.37 6.80 -11.06
N GLN A 87 1.83 5.82 -10.29
CA GLN A 87 2.42 6.03 -8.99
C GLN A 87 3.71 5.22 -8.84
N GLY A 88 4.61 5.70 -7.99
CA GLY A 88 5.90 5.07 -7.73
C GLY A 88 6.99 5.73 -8.57
N THR A 89 8.15 5.16 -8.65
CA THR A 89 8.57 3.96 -7.89
C THR A 89 8.46 4.21 -6.40
N HIS A 90 8.01 3.23 -5.64
CA HIS A 90 8.07 3.30 -4.17
C HIS A 90 9.35 2.62 -3.71
N LYS A 91 10.19 3.32 -2.97
CA LYS A 91 11.43 2.77 -2.45
C LYS A 91 11.52 2.99 -0.95
N ALA A 92 11.61 1.90 -0.20
CA ALA A 92 11.80 1.98 1.24
C ALA A 92 13.24 2.39 1.56
N ILE A 93 13.41 3.59 2.11
CA ILE A 93 14.73 4.09 2.54
C ILE A 93 15.11 3.42 3.86
N THR A 94 14.15 3.30 4.77
CA THR A 94 14.25 2.52 6.00
C THR A 94 13.20 1.43 5.95
N ASP A 95 13.07 0.62 6.99
CA ASP A 95 11.87 -0.20 7.18
C ASP A 95 10.68 0.76 7.29
N VAL A 96 9.58 0.42 6.60
CA VAL A 96 8.40 1.29 6.47
C VAL A 96 7.15 0.51 6.81
N GLU A 97 6.23 1.16 7.50
CA GLU A 97 4.87 0.65 7.64
C GLU A 97 3.91 1.74 7.18
N ILE A 98 2.98 1.38 6.30
CA ILE A 98 1.95 2.28 5.77
C ILE A 98 0.58 1.63 5.92
N ILE A 99 -0.46 2.47 5.97
CA ILE A 99 -1.83 2.02 5.76
C ILE A 99 -2.26 2.48 4.38
N THR A 100 -2.87 1.55 3.64
CA THR A 100 -3.35 1.78 2.27
C THR A 100 -4.85 1.58 2.23
N ILE A 101 -5.56 2.50 1.58
CA ILE A 101 -7.01 2.44 1.37
C ILE A 101 -7.26 2.53 -0.13
N ARG A 102 -7.87 1.48 -0.70
CA ARG A 102 -8.32 1.47 -2.10
C ARG A 102 -9.84 1.40 -2.14
N LEU A 103 -10.45 2.33 -2.85
CA LEU A 103 -11.91 2.44 -2.94
C LEU A 103 -12.39 1.85 -4.27
N GLY A 104 -12.00 0.62 -4.56
CA GLY A 104 -12.40 -0.11 -5.76
C GLY A 104 -11.42 -1.24 -6.03
N LYS A 105 -11.61 -1.96 -7.16
CA LYS A 105 -10.76 -3.10 -7.49
C LYS A 105 -9.33 -2.65 -7.80
N ILE A 106 -8.39 -3.51 -7.42
CA ILE A 106 -6.97 -3.30 -7.73
C ILE A 106 -6.70 -3.37 -9.24
N GLY A 107 -7.49 -4.15 -9.96
CA GLY A 107 -7.28 -4.39 -11.37
C GLY A 107 -6.06 -5.24 -11.65
N VAL A 108 -5.60 -5.23 -12.89
CA VAL A 108 -4.36 -5.88 -13.31
C VAL A 108 -3.22 -4.92 -12.97
N PHE A 109 -2.18 -5.44 -12.31
CA PHE A 109 -0.99 -4.64 -12.05
C PHE A 109 -0.25 -4.41 -13.37
N GLU A 110 -0.11 -3.16 -13.77
CA GLU A 110 0.60 -2.78 -14.97
C GLU A 110 1.78 -1.90 -14.60
N SER A 111 2.97 -2.39 -14.88
CA SER A 111 4.18 -1.60 -14.70
C SER A 111 4.38 -0.68 -15.89
N ALA A 112 4.72 0.58 -15.65
CA ALA A 112 5.02 1.53 -16.72
C ALA A 112 6.20 1.09 -17.57
N SER A 113 7.08 0.25 -17.04
CA SER A 113 8.22 -0.29 -17.78
C SER A 113 7.83 -1.33 -18.83
N ASN A 114 6.59 -1.78 -18.84
CA ASN A 114 6.08 -2.76 -19.80
C ASN A 114 5.44 -2.12 -21.03
N VAL A 115 5.48 -0.84 -21.12
CA VAL A 115 4.91 -0.10 -22.25
C VAL A 115 5.84 -0.12 -23.46
#